data_8ed7f9c1d63605473968ae51b9c0905d
#
_entry.id   8ed7f9c1d63605473968ae51b9c0905d
#
_cell.length_a   1.000
_cell.length_b   1.000
_cell.length_c   1.000
_cell.angle_alpha   90.00
_cell.angle_beta   90.00
_cell.angle_gamma   90.00
#
_symmetry.space_group_name_H-M   'P 1'
#
loop_
_entity.id
_entity.type
_entity.pdbx_description
1 polymer ?
#
loop_
_entity_poly.entity_id
_entity_poly.type
_entity_poly.pdbx_seq_one_letter_code
_entity_poly.pdbx_strand_id
1 'polypeptide(L)'
;MGKIIGIDLGTTNSCVAVVEGGRPVVISNSEGQRTTPSVVAFTQTGERLVGDPAKRQAVTNAARTISSIKRLMGSDERIAIDGRCYTPQEISAQILQKLKADAEAYLGEPVTEAVITVPAYFNDAQRQATKDAGRIAGLEVRRIINEPTAAALAYGLDNGKAQTVMVYDLGGGTFDVSLIQIGDGIVQVLATCGDNHLGGDDFDERIAHWLTDHFAAEQGIDLTGDPVAMQRIREEAEKVKKELSSARQAEINLPFITSGPQGPLHIQATLTRTAFEQMTDDLIERTALPVKNALRDAGIAANDLDQVLLVGGSTRMPAVQAKVLRMVDLEPSKTLNPDECVALGAAVQGGRLGGEVLAAGGENLLLMDVTPLTLSIETVGSVATHLIERNSTIPTRFSKIFTTAAPFQSTVEIKVLQGEREFARDNKLLGTFTLKGIKRAWAGVPQIEVTFDID
;
A
#
# COMPACT_ATOMS: atom_id res chain seq x y z
N MET A 1 -2.68 29.29 -9.65
CA MET A 1 -2.00 28.00 -9.42
C MET A 1 -2.91 26.92 -9.98
N GLY A 2 -2.35 25.91 -10.68
CA GLY A 2 -3.13 24.76 -11.14
C GLY A 2 -3.67 23.93 -9.97
N LYS A 3 -4.64 23.09 -10.24
CA LYS A 3 -5.20 22.17 -9.24
C LYS A 3 -4.17 21.10 -8.83
N ILE A 4 -4.08 20.80 -7.54
CA ILE A 4 -3.28 19.70 -7.00
C ILE A 4 -4.22 18.50 -6.81
N ILE A 5 -3.98 17.42 -7.53
CA ILE A 5 -4.80 16.22 -7.43
C ILE A 5 -4.32 15.31 -6.28
N GLY A 6 -5.26 14.57 -5.68
CA GLY A 6 -4.97 13.50 -4.75
C GLY A 6 -5.06 12.15 -5.44
N ILE A 7 -4.04 11.32 -5.30
CA ILE A 7 -3.98 10.00 -5.91
C ILE A 7 -3.81 8.93 -4.85
N ASP A 8 -4.70 7.97 -4.87
CA ASP A 8 -4.49 6.65 -4.26
C ASP A 8 -3.92 5.71 -5.33
N LEU A 9 -2.62 5.40 -5.21
CA LEU A 9 -1.94 4.43 -6.06
C LEU A 9 -2.06 3.04 -5.44
N GLY A 10 -3.21 2.40 -5.58
CA GLY A 10 -3.49 1.09 -4.97
C GLY A 10 -2.82 -0.10 -5.69
N THR A 11 -2.71 -1.23 -5.00
CA THR A 11 -2.16 -2.48 -5.58
C THR A 11 -3.04 -3.02 -6.71
N THR A 12 -4.34 -3.09 -6.48
CA THR A 12 -5.32 -3.66 -7.43
C THR A 12 -6.05 -2.59 -8.22
N ASN A 13 -6.49 -1.52 -7.53
CA ASN A 13 -7.18 -0.38 -8.14
C ASN A 13 -6.57 0.91 -7.63
N SER A 14 -6.52 1.91 -8.48
CA SER A 14 -6.10 3.27 -8.15
C SER A 14 -7.27 4.24 -8.30
N CYS A 15 -7.22 5.35 -7.58
CA CYS A 15 -8.27 6.35 -7.57
C CYS A 15 -7.66 7.75 -7.61
N VAL A 16 -8.31 8.70 -8.29
CA VAL A 16 -7.89 10.09 -8.33
C VAL A 16 -9.04 11.01 -7.93
N ALA A 17 -8.72 12.03 -7.15
CA ALA A 17 -9.69 12.99 -6.65
C ALA A 17 -9.11 14.42 -6.67
N VAL A 18 -9.98 15.41 -6.62
CA VAL A 18 -9.63 16.83 -6.58
C VAL A 18 -10.59 17.57 -5.66
N VAL A 19 -10.19 18.73 -5.14
CA VAL A 19 -11.11 19.63 -4.42
C VAL A 19 -11.85 20.51 -5.42
N GLU A 20 -13.18 20.51 -5.34
CA GLU A 20 -14.07 21.40 -6.09
C GLU A 20 -15.13 22.02 -5.16
N GLY A 21 -15.29 23.31 -5.23
CA GLY A 21 -16.23 24.03 -4.35
C GLY A 21 -15.98 23.80 -2.86
N GLY A 22 -14.72 23.58 -2.46
CA GLY A 22 -14.32 23.30 -1.08
C GLY A 22 -14.55 21.86 -0.61
N ARG A 23 -14.94 20.94 -1.50
CA ARG A 23 -15.18 19.51 -1.18
C ARG A 23 -14.33 18.61 -2.06
N PRO A 24 -13.81 17.50 -1.51
CA PRO A 24 -13.11 16.52 -2.32
C PRO A 24 -14.10 15.72 -3.17
N VAL A 25 -13.77 15.55 -4.44
CA VAL A 25 -14.58 14.84 -5.45
C VAL A 25 -13.70 13.83 -6.18
N VAL A 26 -14.17 12.59 -6.31
CA VAL A 26 -13.50 11.57 -7.11
C VAL A 26 -13.71 11.87 -8.58
N ILE A 27 -12.64 11.84 -9.36
CA ILE A 27 -12.65 11.99 -10.81
C ILE A 27 -12.91 10.62 -11.44
N SER A 28 -13.93 10.54 -12.28
CA SER A 28 -14.18 9.32 -13.08
C SER A 28 -13.17 9.22 -14.22
N ASN A 29 -12.71 8.01 -14.50
CA ASN A 29 -11.82 7.73 -15.64
C ASN A 29 -12.57 7.83 -16.98
N SER A 30 -11.84 7.69 -18.10
CA SER A 30 -12.40 7.73 -19.46
C SER A 30 -13.41 6.62 -19.74
N GLU A 31 -13.41 5.55 -18.95
CA GLU A 31 -14.37 4.44 -19.01
C GLU A 31 -15.62 4.68 -18.13
N GLY A 32 -15.71 5.85 -17.45
CA GLY A 32 -16.81 6.24 -16.58
C GLY A 32 -16.76 5.59 -15.19
N GLN A 33 -15.66 4.91 -14.82
CA GLN A 33 -15.49 4.28 -13.53
C GLN A 33 -14.80 5.24 -12.54
N ARG A 34 -15.08 5.10 -11.25
CA ARG A 34 -14.49 5.93 -10.18
C ARG A 34 -13.14 5.42 -9.70
N THR A 35 -12.79 4.18 -10.05
CA THR A 35 -11.49 3.57 -9.82
C THR A 35 -10.94 3.03 -11.13
N THR A 36 -9.61 2.97 -11.23
CA THR A 36 -8.90 2.47 -12.41
C THR A 36 -8.09 1.24 -11.99
N PRO A 37 -8.25 0.08 -12.63
CA PRO A 37 -7.41 -1.08 -12.36
C PRO A 37 -5.92 -0.74 -12.47
N SER A 38 -5.12 -1.12 -11.49
CA SER A 38 -3.66 -0.93 -11.48
C SER A 38 -2.98 -1.99 -12.35
N VAL A 39 -3.39 -2.05 -13.61
CA VAL A 39 -2.94 -3.03 -14.62
C VAL A 39 -2.34 -2.29 -15.81
N VAL A 40 -1.17 -2.73 -16.23
CA VAL A 40 -0.44 -2.20 -17.40
C VAL A 40 -0.18 -3.33 -18.37
N ALA A 41 -0.45 -3.13 -19.65
CA ALA A 41 -0.16 -4.09 -20.69
C ALA A 41 0.57 -3.45 -21.89
N PHE A 42 1.38 -4.25 -22.54
CA PHE A 42 2.08 -3.88 -23.78
C PHE A 42 1.54 -4.73 -24.92
N THR A 43 1.03 -4.07 -25.96
CA THR A 43 0.56 -4.78 -27.15
C THR A 43 1.75 -5.28 -27.98
N GLN A 44 1.49 -6.18 -28.93
CA GLN A 44 2.53 -6.64 -29.87
C GLN A 44 3.08 -5.52 -30.74
N THR A 45 2.33 -4.43 -30.94
CA THR A 45 2.75 -3.23 -31.68
C THR A 45 3.51 -2.22 -30.82
N GLY A 46 3.70 -2.51 -29.51
CA GLY A 46 4.39 -1.63 -28.55
C GLY A 46 3.51 -0.53 -27.95
N GLU A 47 2.21 -0.54 -28.21
CA GLU A 47 1.25 0.35 -27.56
C GLU A 47 1.10 -0.02 -26.09
N ARG A 48 0.90 0.96 -25.22
CA ARG A 48 0.70 0.78 -23.78
C ARG A 48 -0.77 0.94 -23.46
N LEU A 49 -1.32 -0.06 -22.80
CA LEU A 49 -2.68 -0.06 -22.27
C LEU A 49 -2.61 0.03 -20.74
N VAL A 50 -3.50 0.80 -20.13
CA VAL A 50 -3.57 0.95 -18.66
C VAL A 50 -5.03 0.89 -18.22
N GLY A 51 -5.29 0.30 -17.07
CA GLY A 51 -6.63 0.20 -16.49
C GLY A 51 -7.48 -0.89 -17.13
N ASP A 52 -8.75 -0.61 -17.34
CA ASP A 52 -9.70 -1.56 -17.91
C ASP A 52 -9.31 -2.11 -19.29
N PRO A 53 -8.77 -1.31 -20.23
CA PRO A 53 -8.26 -1.84 -21.49
C PRO A 53 -7.15 -2.88 -21.31
N ALA A 54 -6.22 -2.64 -20.36
CA ALA A 54 -5.17 -3.60 -20.04
C ALA A 54 -5.72 -4.87 -19.39
N LYS A 55 -6.66 -4.73 -18.44
CA LYS A 55 -7.27 -5.86 -17.73
C LYS A 55 -8.08 -6.75 -18.70
N ARG A 56 -8.88 -6.17 -19.59
CA ARG A 56 -9.73 -6.93 -20.54
C ARG A 56 -8.96 -7.82 -21.50
N GLN A 57 -7.73 -7.48 -21.87
CA GLN A 57 -6.92 -8.27 -22.80
C GLN A 57 -5.90 -9.18 -22.09
N ALA A 58 -5.85 -9.18 -20.75
CA ALA A 58 -4.85 -9.89 -19.95
C ALA A 58 -4.80 -11.40 -20.26
N VAL A 59 -5.93 -12.05 -20.46
CA VAL A 59 -6.01 -13.48 -20.81
C VAL A 59 -5.28 -13.79 -22.12
N THR A 60 -5.45 -12.94 -23.14
CA THR A 60 -4.86 -13.17 -24.46
C THR A 60 -3.42 -12.66 -24.57
N ASN A 61 -2.95 -11.91 -23.59
CA ASN A 61 -1.65 -11.26 -23.57
C ASN A 61 -0.99 -11.33 -22.16
N ALA A 62 -1.13 -12.45 -21.49
CA ALA A 62 -0.70 -12.63 -20.10
C ALA A 62 0.80 -12.30 -19.89
N ALA A 63 1.67 -12.72 -20.83
CA ALA A 63 3.11 -12.49 -20.75
C ALA A 63 3.53 -11.01 -20.82
N ARG A 64 2.65 -10.11 -21.29
CA ARG A 64 2.91 -8.67 -21.44
C ARG A 64 1.96 -7.83 -20.59
N THR A 65 1.23 -8.44 -19.65
CA THR A 65 0.30 -7.76 -18.74
C THR A 65 0.82 -7.85 -17.32
N ILE A 66 0.95 -6.71 -16.68
CA ILE A 66 1.49 -6.56 -15.33
C ILE A 66 0.38 -6.07 -14.41
N SER A 67 0.15 -6.80 -13.33
CA SER A 67 -0.73 -6.43 -12.22
C SER A 67 0.05 -6.41 -10.91
N SER A 68 -0.53 -5.83 -9.86
CA SER A 68 0.01 -5.82 -8.49
C SER A 68 1.46 -5.32 -8.36
N ILE A 69 1.89 -4.45 -9.29
CA ILE A 69 3.28 -3.93 -9.34
C ILE A 69 3.69 -3.22 -8.06
N LYS A 70 2.75 -2.66 -7.30
CA LYS A 70 3.00 -1.96 -6.03
C LYS A 70 3.70 -2.87 -5.00
N ARG A 71 3.48 -4.19 -5.04
CA ARG A 71 4.18 -5.17 -4.18
C ARG A 71 5.69 -5.22 -4.40
N LEU A 72 6.16 -4.79 -5.57
CA LEU A 72 7.58 -4.78 -5.94
C LEU A 72 8.23 -3.41 -5.76
N MET A 73 7.48 -2.38 -5.32
CA MET A 73 8.04 -1.04 -5.11
C MET A 73 9.16 -1.06 -4.09
N GLY A 74 10.25 -0.35 -4.40
CA GLY A 74 11.45 -0.28 -3.56
C GLY A 74 12.34 -1.53 -3.61
N SER A 75 12.02 -2.51 -4.48
CA SER A 75 12.89 -3.67 -4.76
C SER A 75 13.76 -3.44 -6.01
N ASP A 76 14.75 -4.32 -6.19
CA ASP A 76 15.62 -4.34 -7.38
C ASP A 76 15.05 -5.22 -8.51
N GLU A 77 13.81 -5.68 -8.37
CA GLU A 77 13.12 -6.48 -9.38
C GLU A 77 13.02 -5.76 -10.71
N ARG A 78 13.09 -6.54 -11.80
CA ARG A 78 12.99 -6.07 -13.18
C ARG A 78 11.95 -6.86 -13.94
N ILE A 79 11.02 -6.15 -14.54
CA ILE A 79 9.96 -6.74 -15.37
C ILE A 79 10.43 -6.75 -16.82
N ALA A 80 10.70 -7.95 -17.35
CA ALA A 80 11.15 -8.14 -18.71
C ALA A 80 9.95 -8.23 -19.66
N ILE A 81 9.85 -7.30 -20.62
CA ILE A 81 8.84 -7.28 -21.69
C ILE A 81 9.53 -7.06 -23.02
N ASP A 82 9.40 -8.01 -23.94
CA ASP A 82 9.94 -7.93 -25.32
C ASP A 82 11.43 -7.51 -25.38
N GLY A 83 12.25 -8.05 -24.47
CA GLY A 83 13.69 -7.77 -24.41
C GLY A 83 14.06 -6.44 -23.74
N ARG A 84 13.09 -5.67 -23.27
CA ARG A 84 13.29 -4.49 -22.43
C ARG A 84 12.96 -4.80 -20.97
N CYS A 85 13.77 -4.30 -20.04
CA CYS A 85 13.54 -4.40 -18.61
C CYS A 85 13.00 -3.09 -18.06
N TYR A 86 11.92 -3.19 -17.29
CA TYR A 86 11.27 -2.08 -16.60
C TYR A 86 11.45 -2.22 -15.10
N THR A 87 11.57 -1.09 -14.41
CA THR A 87 11.52 -1.02 -12.96
C THR A 87 10.06 -0.98 -12.49
N PRO A 88 9.77 -1.35 -11.23
CA PRO A 88 8.44 -1.15 -10.66
C PRO A 88 7.95 0.29 -10.74
N GLN A 89 8.85 1.27 -10.58
CA GLN A 89 8.55 2.70 -10.70
C GLN A 89 8.11 3.08 -12.12
N GLU A 90 8.77 2.56 -13.16
CA GLU A 90 8.40 2.83 -14.55
C GLU A 90 7.02 2.25 -14.90
N ILE A 91 6.68 1.08 -14.37
CA ILE A 91 5.35 0.49 -14.57
C ILE A 91 4.30 1.28 -13.79
N SER A 92 4.55 1.61 -12.52
CA SER A 92 3.65 2.44 -11.71
C SER A 92 3.42 3.83 -12.31
N ALA A 93 4.45 4.40 -12.95
CA ALA A 93 4.33 5.68 -13.65
C ALA A 93 3.33 5.65 -14.80
N GLN A 94 3.12 4.50 -15.47
CA GLN A 94 2.10 4.38 -16.53
C GLN A 94 0.69 4.53 -15.92
N ILE A 95 0.46 3.97 -14.74
CA ILE A 95 -0.81 4.11 -14.01
C ILE A 95 -1.02 5.59 -13.64
N LEU A 96 0.00 6.22 -13.08
CA LEU A 96 -0.05 7.65 -12.72
C LEU A 96 -0.27 8.56 -13.92
N GLN A 97 0.32 8.25 -15.09
CA GLN A 97 0.07 8.97 -16.34
C GLN A 97 -1.38 8.87 -16.79
N LYS A 98 -1.99 7.69 -16.67
CA LYS A 98 -3.42 7.49 -16.98
C LYS A 98 -4.30 8.33 -16.05
N LEU A 99 -4.05 8.27 -14.72
CA LEU A 99 -4.83 9.06 -13.75
C LEU A 99 -4.66 10.57 -13.97
N LYS A 100 -3.44 11.00 -14.32
CA LYS A 100 -3.17 12.39 -14.70
C LYS A 100 -3.97 12.81 -15.94
N ALA A 101 -3.95 11.99 -16.99
CA ALA A 101 -4.70 12.27 -18.22
C ALA A 101 -6.21 12.32 -17.99
N ASP A 102 -6.75 11.43 -17.16
CA ASP A 102 -8.16 11.45 -16.76
C ASP A 102 -8.50 12.73 -15.99
N ALA A 103 -7.61 13.17 -15.08
CA ALA A 103 -7.78 14.41 -14.34
C ALA A 103 -7.72 15.65 -15.25
N GLU A 104 -6.78 15.69 -16.19
CA GLU A 104 -6.66 16.76 -17.18
C GLU A 104 -7.90 16.84 -18.09
N ALA A 105 -8.43 15.68 -18.52
CA ALA A 105 -9.66 15.62 -19.32
C ALA A 105 -10.88 16.12 -18.53
N TYR A 106 -10.96 15.79 -17.25
CA TYR A 106 -12.05 16.20 -16.36
C TYR A 106 -11.99 17.71 -16.06
N LEU A 107 -10.80 18.22 -15.71
CA LEU A 107 -10.59 19.61 -15.31
C LEU A 107 -10.54 20.57 -16.50
N GLY A 108 -10.21 20.09 -17.70
CA GLY A 108 -10.00 20.94 -18.89
C GLY A 108 -8.73 21.77 -18.84
N GLU A 109 -7.80 21.46 -17.93
CA GLU A 109 -6.50 22.15 -17.76
C GLU A 109 -5.37 21.15 -17.47
N PRO A 110 -4.10 21.52 -17.73
CA PRO A 110 -2.95 20.66 -17.40
C PRO A 110 -2.82 20.45 -15.88
N VAL A 111 -2.50 19.23 -15.48
CA VAL A 111 -2.21 18.84 -14.11
C VAL A 111 -0.72 18.54 -13.96
N THR A 112 -0.04 19.30 -13.12
CA THR A 112 1.42 19.19 -12.93
C THR A 112 1.81 18.74 -11.52
N GLU A 113 0.89 18.80 -10.56
CA GLU A 113 1.17 18.57 -9.14
C GLU A 113 0.21 17.54 -8.54
N ALA A 114 0.72 16.71 -7.64
CA ALA A 114 -0.09 15.70 -6.96
C ALA A 114 0.37 15.46 -5.52
N VAL A 115 -0.59 15.01 -4.69
CA VAL A 115 -0.36 14.28 -3.45
C VAL A 115 -0.62 12.81 -3.74
N ILE A 116 0.34 11.94 -3.44
CA ILE A 116 0.23 10.49 -3.69
C ILE A 116 0.27 9.76 -2.36
N THR A 117 -0.58 8.74 -2.21
CA THR A 117 -0.63 7.95 -0.99
C THR A 117 0.25 6.71 -1.06
N VAL A 118 0.68 6.26 0.11
CA VAL A 118 1.42 5.01 0.31
C VAL A 118 0.89 4.28 1.54
N PRO A 119 1.00 2.96 1.62
CA PRO A 119 0.78 2.23 2.86
C PRO A 119 1.59 2.82 4.02
N ALA A 120 1.00 2.87 5.21
CA ALA A 120 1.67 3.46 6.36
C ALA A 120 2.97 2.71 6.73
N TYR A 121 2.99 1.40 6.52
CA TYR A 121 4.12 0.51 6.83
C TYR A 121 5.16 0.40 5.71
N PHE A 122 5.07 1.25 4.66
CA PHE A 122 6.12 1.33 3.63
C PHE A 122 7.41 1.89 4.22
N ASN A 123 8.53 1.24 3.89
CA ASN A 123 9.87 1.71 4.21
C ASN A 123 10.28 2.89 3.30
N ASP A 124 11.41 3.52 3.61
CA ASP A 124 11.91 4.69 2.88
C ASP A 124 12.15 4.39 1.38
N ALA A 125 12.72 3.22 1.05
CA ALA A 125 12.94 2.83 -0.35
C ALA A 125 11.63 2.74 -1.15
N GLN A 126 10.57 2.22 -0.56
CA GLN A 126 9.24 2.11 -1.17
C GLN A 126 8.58 3.49 -1.36
N ARG A 127 8.72 4.38 -0.37
CA ARG A 127 8.25 5.77 -0.43
C ARG A 127 8.98 6.55 -1.52
N GLN A 128 10.30 6.44 -1.58
CA GLN A 128 11.10 7.09 -2.62
C GLN A 128 10.76 6.57 -4.02
N ALA A 129 10.59 5.25 -4.17
CA ALA A 129 10.17 4.63 -5.43
C ALA A 129 8.80 5.16 -5.91
N THR A 130 7.86 5.39 -4.98
CA THR A 130 6.55 5.98 -5.31
C THR A 130 6.70 7.44 -5.76
N LYS A 131 7.54 8.21 -5.09
CA LYS A 131 7.86 9.60 -5.47
C LYS A 131 8.52 9.67 -6.86
N ASP A 132 9.43 8.75 -7.14
CA ASP A 132 10.09 8.65 -8.44
C ASP A 132 9.12 8.25 -9.56
N ALA A 133 8.17 7.33 -9.28
CA ALA A 133 7.10 7.00 -10.23
C ALA A 133 6.26 8.23 -10.60
N GLY A 134 5.93 9.09 -9.62
CA GLY A 134 5.25 10.36 -9.86
C GLY A 134 6.05 11.29 -10.77
N ARG A 135 7.35 11.44 -10.52
CA ARG A 135 8.25 12.24 -11.37
C ARG A 135 8.33 11.69 -12.80
N ILE A 136 8.46 10.38 -12.98
CA ILE A 136 8.48 9.72 -14.29
C ILE A 136 7.14 9.96 -15.01
N ALA A 137 6.03 10.01 -14.28
CA ALA A 137 4.71 10.34 -14.83
C ALA A 137 4.54 11.83 -15.20
N GLY A 138 5.53 12.68 -14.92
CA GLY A 138 5.45 14.11 -15.16
C GLY A 138 4.61 14.87 -14.14
N LEU A 139 4.61 14.39 -12.88
CA LEU A 139 3.97 15.03 -11.74
C LEU A 139 5.03 15.51 -10.74
N GLU A 140 4.92 16.74 -10.28
CA GLU A 140 5.59 17.20 -9.08
C GLU A 140 4.85 16.62 -7.87
N VAL A 141 5.49 15.68 -7.16
CA VAL A 141 4.91 15.07 -5.98
C VAL A 141 5.13 16.01 -4.80
N ARG A 142 4.11 16.82 -4.49
CA ARG A 142 4.15 17.84 -3.43
C ARG A 142 4.25 17.20 -2.04
N ARG A 143 3.63 16.04 -1.87
CA ARG A 143 3.70 15.27 -0.63
C ARG A 143 3.37 13.79 -0.88
N ILE A 144 4.06 12.91 -0.16
CA ILE A 144 3.63 11.54 0.08
C ILE A 144 2.88 11.53 1.42
N ILE A 145 1.71 10.91 1.46
CA ILE A 145 0.86 10.80 2.65
C ILE A 145 0.49 9.33 2.88
N ASN A 146 0.37 8.92 4.13
CA ASN A 146 -0.04 7.57 4.47
C ASN A 146 -1.53 7.34 4.16
N GLU A 147 -1.87 6.17 3.61
CA GLU A 147 -3.24 5.79 3.25
C GLU A 147 -4.22 5.90 4.43
N PRO A 148 -3.93 5.36 5.65
CA PRO A 148 -4.82 5.52 6.79
C PRO A 148 -4.97 6.98 7.24
N THR A 149 -3.92 7.79 7.09
CA THR A 149 -3.98 9.21 7.39
C THR A 149 -4.89 9.95 6.41
N ALA A 150 -4.80 9.62 5.12
CA ALA A 150 -5.69 10.15 4.10
C ALA A 150 -7.15 9.74 4.37
N ALA A 151 -7.41 8.48 4.70
CA ALA A 151 -8.75 8.01 5.06
C ALA A 151 -9.32 8.77 6.27
N ALA A 152 -8.49 9.01 7.30
CA ALA A 152 -8.88 9.79 8.47
C ALA A 152 -9.18 11.26 8.13
N LEU A 153 -8.43 11.85 7.19
CA LEU A 153 -8.73 13.20 6.68
C LEU A 153 -10.10 13.25 6.00
N ALA A 154 -10.41 12.26 5.15
CA ALA A 154 -11.70 12.19 4.50
C ALA A 154 -12.86 12.02 5.51
N TYR A 155 -12.64 11.25 6.58
CA TYR A 155 -13.61 11.05 7.65
C TYR A 155 -13.75 12.28 8.56
N GLY A 156 -12.64 12.91 8.95
CA GLY A 156 -12.59 13.96 9.96
C GLY A 156 -13.22 15.29 9.53
N LEU A 157 -13.38 15.50 8.23
CA LEU A 157 -14.02 16.72 7.70
C LEU A 157 -15.49 16.87 8.13
N ASP A 158 -16.17 15.76 8.43
CA ASP A 158 -17.61 15.79 8.69
C ASP A 158 -18.00 15.81 10.19
N ASN A 159 -17.07 15.54 11.13
CA ASN A 159 -17.47 15.21 12.50
C ASN A 159 -17.11 16.20 13.60
N GLY A 160 -16.13 17.08 13.44
CA GLY A 160 -15.80 18.20 14.35
C GLY A 160 -15.58 17.88 15.85
N LYS A 161 -15.59 16.60 16.26
CA LYS A 161 -15.41 16.13 17.65
C LYS A 161 -14.06 15.44 17.80
N ALA A 162 -13.46 15.58 18.99
CA ALA A 162 -12.29 14.80 19.33
C ALA A 162 -12.65 13.30 19.38
N GLN A 163 -11.92 12.46 18.65
CA GLN A 163 -12.15 11.03 18.52
C GLN A 163 -10.84 10.27 18.38
N THR A 164 -10.80 9.07 18.95
CA THR A 164 -9.77 8.07 18.74
C THR A 164 -10.28 7.04 17.74
N VAL A 165 -9.64 6.97 16.59
CA VAL A 165 -10.09 6.17 15.45
C VAL A 165 -9.07 5.10 15.13
N MET A 166 -9.52 3.86 14.95
CA MET A 166 -8.72 2.79 14.35
C MET A 166 -9.04 2.74 12.85
N VAL A 167 -8.03 2.95 12.02
CA VAL A 167 -8.12 2.70 10.57
C VAL A 167 -7.55 1.31 10.31
N TYR A 168 -8.38 0.41 9.80
CA TYR A 168 -8.03 -0.96 9.41
C TYR A 168 -8.09 -1.03 7.88
N ASP A 169 -6.91 -1.01 7.26
CA ASP A 169 -6.78 -0.99 5.81
C ASP A 169 -6.28 -2.34 5.30
N LEU A 170 -7.17 -3.11 4.66
CA LEU A 170 -6.84 -4.36 3.98
C LEU A 170 -7.11 -4.18 2.48
N GLY A 171 -6.06 -3.80 1.79
CA GLY A 171 -6.07 -3.59 0.34
C GLY A 171 -5.89 -4.87 -0.46
N GLY A 172 -5.43 -4.72 -1.71
CA GLY A 172 -5.13 -5.86 -2.59
C GLY A 172 -3.80 -6.54 -2.25
N GLY A 173 -2.82 -5.80 -1.75
CA GLY A 173 -1.46 -6.31 -1.53
C GLY A 173 -0.87 -6.07 -0.16
N THR A 174 -1.42 -5.14 0.62
CA THR A 174 -0.92 -4.71 1.91
C THR A 174 -2.03 -4.68 2.95
N PHE A 175 -1.63 -4.86 4.20
CA PHE A 175 -2.45 -4.66 5.38
C PHE A 175 -1.79 -3.63 6.29
N ASP A 176 -2.53 -2.60 6.65
CA ASP A 176 -2.13 -1.58 7.63
C ASP A 176 -3.20 -1.37 8.69
N VAL A 177 -2.78 -1.14 9.91
CA VAL A 177 -3.62 -0.65 10.99
C VAL A 177 -2.98 0.57 11.63
N SER A 178 -3.74 1.66 11.75
CA SER A 178 -3.28 2.90 12.37
C SER A 178 -4.27 3.38 13.41
N LEU A 179 -3.75 3.83 14.55
CA LEU A 179 -4.53 4.50 15.58
C LEU A 179 -4.31 6.00 15.44
N ILE A 180 -5.39 6.73 15.26
CA ILE A 180 -5.37 8.14 14.89
C ILE A 180 -6.29 8.90 15.84
N GLN A 181 -5.78 9.98 16.40
CA GLN A 181 -6.56 10.94 17.16
C GLN A 181 -6.93 12.12 16.25
N ILE A 182 -8.22 12.42 16.19
CA ILE A 182 -8.76 13.52 15.39
C ILE A 182 -9.47 14.47 16.36
N GLY A 183 -9.17 15.77 16.29
CA GLY A 183 -9.84 16.76 17.12
C GLY A 183 -9.10 18.09 17.12
N ASP A 184 -9.81 19.17 17.43
CA ASP A 184 -9.25 20.53 17.58
C ASP A 184 -8.38 21.02 16.40
N GLY A 185 -8.71 20.57 15.17
CA GLY A 185 -7.92 20.88 13.99
C GLY A 185 -6.63 20.07 13.87
N ILE A 186 -6.46 19.00 14.62
CA ILE A 186 -5.29 18.12 14.58
C ILE A 186 -5.72 16.70 14.16
N VAL A 187 -4.98 16.12 13.23
CA VAL A 187 -5.01 14.67 12.93
C VAL A 187 -3.64 14.13 13.30
N GLN A 188 -3.58 13.39 14.38
CA GLN A 188 -2.36 12.81 14.93
C GLN A 188 -2.40 11.30 14.83
N VAL A 189 -1.44 10.71 14.14
CA VAL A 189 -1.18 9.26 14.19
C VAL A 189 -0.47 8.97 15.51
N LEU A 190 -1.01 8.02 16.28
CA LEU A 190 -0.44 7.59 17.57
C LEU A 190 0.47 6.38 17.38
N ALA A 191 0.03 5.42 16.57
CA ALA A 191 0.82 4.27 16.20
C ALA A 191 0.33 3.68 14.88
N THR A 192 1.24 3.02 14.16
CA THR A 192 0.93 2.25 12.96
C THR A 192 1.68 0.92 12.98
N CYS A 193 1.06 -0.12 12.43
CA CYS A 193 1.65 -1.43 12.25
C CYS A 193 1.03 -2.09 11.01
N GLY A 194 1.74 -3.01 10.35
CA GLY A 194 1.21 -3.61 9.13
C GLY A 194 1.96 -4.86 8.66
N ASP A 195 1.51 -5.36 7.51
CA ASP A 195 2.12 -6.45 6.76
C ASP A 195 2.06 -6.10 5.26
N ASN A 196 3.23 -5.79 4.67
CA ASN A 196 3.35 -5.39 3.28
C ASN A 196 3.13 -6.53 2.26
N HIS A 197 2.89 -7.75 2.75
CA HIS A 197 2.69 -8.96 1.96
C HIS A 197 1.41 -9.70 2.38
N LEU A 198 0.37 -8.97 2.77
CA LEU A 198 -0.96 -9.49 3.09
C LEU A 198 -2.04 -8.62 2.45
N GLY A 199 -2.85 -9.19 1.58
CA GLY A 199 -3.95 -8.47 0.93
C GLY A 199 -4.83 -9.38 0.08
N GLY A 200 -5.76 -8.79 -0.64
CA GLY A 200 -6.75 -9.48 -1.46
C GLY A 200 -6.18 -10.46 -2.48
N ASP A 201 -4.97 -10.19 -3.01
CA ASP A 201 -4.28 -11.07 -3.95
C ASP A 201 -3.93 -12.42 -3.30
N ASP A 202 -3.63 -12.44 -1.99
CA ASP A 202 -3.33 -13.69 -1.27
C ASP A 202 -4.58 -14.54 -1.10
N PHE A 203 -5.74 -13.91 -0.92
CA PHE A 203 -7.03 -14.60 -0.91
C PHE A 203 -7.39 -15.16 -2.28
N ASP A 204 -7.12 -14.41 -3.35
CA ASP A 204 -7.33 -14.87 -4.73
C ASP A 204 -6.45 -16.08 -5.05
N GLU A 205 -5.19 -16.06 -4.62
CA GLU A 205 -4.26 -17.16 -4.84
C GLU A 205 -4.70 -18.45 -4.10
N ARG A 206 -5.37 -18.34 -2.94
CA ARG A 206 -5.97 -19.52 -2.26
C ARG A 206 -7.08 -20.17 -3.10
N ILE A 207 -7.94 -19.35 -3.72
CA ILE A 207 -8.98 -19.86 -4.63
C ILE A 207 -8.33 -20.43 -5.90
N ALA A 208 -7.33 -19.76 -6.45
CA ALA A 208 -6.63 -20.22 -7.65
C ALA A 208 -5.97 -21.58 -7.42
N HIS A 209 -5.26 -21.76 -6.31
CA HIS A 209 -4.67 -23.05 -5.93
C HIS A 209 -5.74 -24.13 -5.73
N TRP A 210 -6.84 -23.81 -5.03
CA TRP A 210 -7.93 -24.76 -4.86
C TRP A 210 -8.51 -25.21 -6.20
N LEU A 211 -8.67 -24.30 -7.19
CA LEU A 211 -9.15 -24.64 -8.54
C LEU A 211 -8.17 -25.52 -9.31
N THR A 212 -6.87 -25.20 -9.25
CA THR A 212 -5.84 -26.02 -9.93
C THR A 212 -5.72 -27.41 -9.34
N ASP A 213 -5.75 -27.52 -8.01
CA ASP A 213 -5.69 -28.81 -7.30
C ASP A 213 -6.95 -29.65 -7.60
N HIS A 214 -8.13 -29.04 -7.59
CA HIS A 214 -9.38 -29.70 -7.92
C HIS A 214 -9.35 -30.26 -9.35
N PHE A 215 -8.91 -29.45 -10.31
CA PHE A 215 -8.80 -29.85 -11.71
C PHE A 215 -7.75 -30.96 -11.90
N ALA A 216 -6.59 -30.84 -11.25
CA ALA A 216 -5.55 -31.87 -11.30
C ALA A 216 -6.04 -33.21 -10.72
N ALA A 217 -6.81 -33.17 -9.63
CA ALA A 217 -7.39 -34.38 -9.03
C ALA A 217 -8.43 -35.06 -9.94
N GLU A 218 -9.24 -34.28 -10.68
CA GLU A 218 -10.26 -34.83 -11.58
C GLU A 218 -9.71 -35.28 -12.93
N GLN A 219 -8.80 -34.48 -13.52
CA GLN A 219 -8.36 -34.67 -14.92
C GLN A 219 -6.92 -35.19 -15.05
N GLY A 220 -6.15 -35.23 -13.94
CA GLY A 220 -4.74 -35.64 -13.95
C GLY A 220 -3.82 -34.68 -14.69
N ILE A 221 -4.22 -33.42 -14.90
CA ILE A 221 -3.47 -32.40 -15.65
C ILE A 221 -3.15 -31.21 -14.72
N ASP A 222 -1.87 -30.83 -14.69
CA ASP A 222 -1.41 -29.63 -13.98
C ASP A 222 -1.52 -28.40 -14.91
N LEU A 223 -2.25 -27.37 -14.48
CA LEU A 223 -2.44 -26.12 -15.21
C LEU A 223 -1.42 -25.04 -14.81
N THR A 224 -0.61 -25.24 -13.77
CA THR A 224 0.30 -24.21 -13.23
C THR A 224 1.36 -23.76 -14.24
N GLY A 225 1.71 -24.62 -15.21
CA GLY A 225 2.64 -24.32 -16.29
C GLY A 225 2.03 -23.56 -17.49
N ASP A 226 0.72 -23.36 -17.53
CA ASP A 226 0.03 -22.64 -18.62
C ASP A 226 -0.33 -21.19 -18.17
N PRO A 227 0.40 -20.17 -18.66
CA PRO A 227 0.14 -18.77 -18.28
C PRO A 227 -1.25 -18.28 -18.63
N VAL A 228 -1.86 -18.78 -19.72
CA VAL A 228 -3.19 -18.37 -20.18
C VAL A 228 -4.25 -18.99 -19.28
N ALA A 229 -4.13 -20.27 -18.96
CA ALA A 229 -5.02 -20.94 -18.03
C ALA A 229 -4.94 -20.30 -16.64
N MET A 230 -3.71 -20.05 -16.12
CA MET A 230 -3.51 -19.42 -14.83
C MET A 230 -4.06 -18.00 -14.77
N GLN A 231 -3.92 -17.21 -15.83
CA GLN A 231 -4.50 -15.86 -15.87
C GLN A 231 -6.05 -15.93 -15.77
N ARG A 232 -6.68 -16.84 -16.50
CA ARG A 232 -8.14 -17.04 -16.42
C ARG A 232 -8.59 -17.51 -15.04
N ILE A 233 -7.84 -18.41 -14.42
CA ILE A 233 -8.11 -18.91 -13.07
C ILE A 233 -8.01 -17.77 -12.05
N ARG A 234 -6.98 -16.92 -12.12
CA ARG A 234 -6.84 -15.76 -11.21
C ARG A 234 -7.93 -14.72 -11.38
N GLU A 235 -8.32 -14.42 -12.60
CA GLU A 235 -9.45 -13.50 -12.87
C GLU A 235 -10.77 -14.04 -12.30
N GLU A 236 -11.04 -15.34 -12.47
CA GLU A 236 -12.22 -15.97 -11.89
C GLU A 236 -12.13 -16.05 -10.37
N ALA A 237 -10.94 -16.30 -9.79
CA ALA A 237 -10.73 -16.29 -8.35
C ALA A 237 -11.04 -14.92 -7.72
N GLU A 238 -10.58 -13.82 -8.32
CA GLU A 238 -10.91 -12.46 -7.87
C GLU A 238 -12.43 -12.22 -7.93
N LYS A 239 -13.07 -12.63 -9.00
CA LYS A 239 -14.53 -12.49 -9.19
C LYS A 239 -15.30 -13.30 -8.14
N VAL A 240 -14.92 -14.56 -7.92
CA VAL A 240 -15.52 -15.46 -6.93
C VAL A 240 -15.36 -14.89 -5.52
N LYS A 241 -14.15 -14.41 -5.15
CA LYS A 241 -13.93 -13.73 -3.87
C LYS A 241 -14.89 -12.57 -3.66
N LYS A 242 -15.05 -11.71 -4.67
CA LYS A 242 -15.99 -10.57 -4.61
C LYS A 242 -17.46 -11.04 -4.49
N GLU A 243 -17.85 -12.05 -5.23
CA GLU A 243 -19.21 -12.62 -5.18
C GLU A 243 -19.52 -13.22 -3.80
N LEU A 244 -18.58 -13.95 -3.22
CA LEU A 244 -18.71 -14.54 -1.87
C LEU A 244 -18.78 -13.50 -0.75
N SER A 245 -18.48 -12.24 -1.01
CA SER A 245 -18.72 -11.15 -0.04
C SER A 245 -20.21 -10.87 0.16
N SER A 246 -21.06 -11.17 -0.82
CA SER A 246 -22.52 -10.99 -0.78
C SER A 246 -23.30 -12.31 -0.87
N ALA A 247 -22.87 -13.25 -1.71
CA ALA A 247 -23.50 -14.55 -1.90
C ALA A 247 -22.97 -15.61 -0.90
N ARG A 248 -23.77 -16.67 -0.65
CA ARG A 248 -23.35 -17.80 0.19
C ARG A 248 -22.54 -18.84 -0.56
N GLN A 249 -22.64 -18.87 -1.88
CA GLN A 249 -21.86 -19.72 -2.79
C GLN A 249 -21.68 -18.99 -4.11
N ALA A 250 -20.66 -19.38 -4.85
CA ALA A 250 -20.37 -18.92 -6.20
C ALA A 250 -20.18 -20.11 -7.14
N GLU A 251 -20.75 -20.03 -8.32
CA GLU A 251 -20.62 -21.02 -9.39
C GLU A 251 -19.45 -20.62 -10.28
N ILE A 252 -18.52 -21.54 -10.49
CA ILE A 252 -17.31 -21.35 -11.28
C ILE A 252 -17.46 -22.14 -12.57
N ASN A 253 -17.33 -21.45 -13.70
CA ASN A 253 -17.37 -22.09 -15.00
C ASN A 253 -16.31 -21.48 -15.93
N LEU A 254 -15.24 -22.22 -16.14
CA LEU A 254 -14.14 -21.87 -17.04
C LEU A 254 -14.11 -22.85 -18.23
N PRO A 255 -14.87 -22.57 -19.29
CA PRO A 255 -14.91 -23.44 -20.46
C PRO A 255 -13.60 -23.37 -21.24
N PHE A 256 -13.20 -24.49 -21.86
CA PHE A 256 -12.00 -24.59 -22.70
C PHE A 256 -10.73 -24.11 -21.99
N ILE A 257 -10.52 -24.59 -20.75
CA ILE A 257 -9.36 -24.16 -19.97
C ILE A 257 -8.06 -24.77 -20.52
N THR A 258 -8.14 -26.00 -20.99
CA THR A 258 -7.04 -26.70 -21.67
C THR A 258 -7.62 -27.78 -22.58
N SER A 259 -6.75 -28.55 -23.27
CA SER A 259 -7.10 -29.68 -24.11
C SER A 259 -6.54 -30.99 -23.55
N GLY A 260 -7.40 -31.98 -23.43
CA GLY A 260 -7.02 -33.34 -23.06
C GLY A 260 -7.04 -34.29 -24.28
N PRO A 261 -6.72 -35.58 -24.08
CA PRO A 261 -6.71 -36.61 -25.15
C PRO A 261 -8.06 -36.80 -25.86
N GLN A 262 -9.15 -36.50 -25.17
CA GLN A 262 -10.51 -36.69 -25.65
C GLN A 262 -11.21 -35.38 -26.13
N GLY A 263 -10.49 -34.28 -26.12
CA GLY A 263 -11.01 -32.97 -26.50
C GLY A 263 -10.79 -31.88 -25.46
N PRO A 264 -11.51 -30.74 -25.58
CA PRO A 264 -11.37 -29.62 -24.66
C PRO A 264 -11.88 -29.98 -23.26
N LEU A 265 -11.18 -29.47 -22.25
CA LEU A 265 -11.52 -29.63 -20.83
C LEU A 265 -11.98 -28.30 -20.23
N HIS A 266 -12.81 -28.39 -19.20
CA HIS A 266 -13.45 -27.27 -18.54
C HIS A 266 -13.28 -27.37 -17.03
N ILE A 267 -13.25 -26.25 -16.30
CA ILE A 267 -13.42 -26.25 -14.85
C ILE A 267 -14.87 -25.90 -14.55
N GLN A 268 -15.56 -26.77 -13.82
CA GLN A 268 -16.88 -26.52 -13.27
C GLN A 268 -16.84 -26.87 -11.79
N ALA A 269 -17.07 -25.88 -10.93
CA ALA A 269 -17.02 -26.09 -9.49
C ALA A 269 -17.96 -25.10 -8.78
N THR A 270 -18.35 -25.44 -7.56
CA THR A 270 -19.10 -24.55 -6.68
C THR A 270 -18.27 -24.32 -5.42
N LEU A 271 -17.98 -23.07 -5.11
CA LEU A 271 -17.31 -22.68 -3.88
C LEU A 271 -18.28 -22.02 -2.92
N THR A 272 -18.40 -22.57 -1.70
CA THR A 272 -19.21 -21.94 -0.65
C THR A 272 -18.40 -20.92 0.12
N ARG A 273 -19.07 -19.87 0.66
CA ARG A 273 -18.44 -18.89 1.55
C ARG A 273 -17.75 -19.56 2.74
N THR A 274 -18.38 -20.56 3.35
CA THR A 274 -17.79 -21.28 4.49
C THR A 274 -16.50 -21.98 4.12
N ALA A 275 -16.43 -22.63 2.96
CA ALA A 275 -15.20 -23.26 2.49
C ALA A 275 -14.09 -22.22 2.17
N PHE A 276 -14.47 -21.11 1.56
CA PHE A 276 -13.57 -19.99 1.32
C PHE A 276 -13.02 -19.40 2.62
N GLU A 277 -13.88 -19.13 3.61
CA GLU A 277 -13.46 -18.61 4.92
C GLU A 277 -12.53 -19.60 5.65
N GLN A 278 -12.79 -20.91 5.57
CA GLN A 278 -11.90 -21.94 6.13
C GLN A 278 -10.51 -21.96 5.48
N MET A 279 -10.44 -21.87 4.15
CA MET A 279 -9.15 -21.90 3.45
C MET A 279 -8.32 -20.62 3.60
N THR A 280 -8.92 -19.54 4.09
CA THR A 280 -8.30 -18.21 4.25
C THR A 280 -8.23 -17.72 5.69
N ASP A 281 -8.62 -18.55 6.67
CA ASP A 281 -8.65 -18.18 8.09
C ASP A 281 -7.28 -17.74 8.61
N ASP A 282 -6.21 -18.40 8.19
CA ASP A 282 -4.84 -18.05 8.55
C ASP A 282 -4.44 -16.66 8.04
N LEU A 283 -4.92 -16.23 6.86
CA LEU A 283 -4.67 -14.89 6.33
C LEU A 283 -5.37 -13.82 7.18
N ILE A 284 -6.60 -14.10 7.62
CA ILE A 284 -7.36 -13.20 8.49
C ILE A 284 -6.70 -13.15 9.88
N GLU A 285 -6.26 -14.29 10.43
CA GLU A 285 -5.57 -14.34 11.73
C GLU A 285 -4.25 -13.55 11.73
N ARG A 286 -3.53 -13.47 10.60
CA ARG A 286 -2.31 -12.65 10.48
C ARG A 286 -2.56 -11.16 10.80
N THR A 287 -3.77 -10.65 10.58
CA THR A 287 -4.10 -9.25 10.90
C THR A 287 -4.17 -8.97 12.41
N ALA A 288 -4.38 -9.99 13.24
CA ALA A 288 -4.58 -9.82 14.68
C ALA A 288 -3.33 -9.30 15.41
N LEU A 289 -2.15 -9.76 15.00
CA LEU A 289 -0.90 -9.35 15.66
C LEU A 289 -0.58 -7.85 15.40
N PRO A 290 -0.64 -7.33 14.17
CA PRO A 290 -0.50 -5.90 13.92
C PRO A 290 -1.50 -5.03 14.71
N VAL A 291 -2.77 -5.44 14.78
CA VAL A 291 -3.79 -4.72 15.58
C VAL A 291 -3.40 -4.64 17.05
N LYS A 292 -3.02 -5.77 17.66
CA LYS A 292 -2.56 -5.81 19.06
C LYS A 292 -1.33 -4.95 19.29
N ASN A 293 -0.38 -4.98 18.34
CA ASN A 293 0.84 -4.18 18.42
C ASN A 293 0.54 -2.68 18.35
N ALA A 294 -0.31 -2.25 17.42
CA ALA A 294 -0.69 -0.85 17.28
C ALA A 294 -1.38 -0.33 18.56
N LEU A 295 -2.34 -1.07 19.11
CA LEU A 295 -3.01 -0.72 20.39
C LEU A 295 -2.02 -0.61 21.53
N ARG A 296 -1.11 -1.58 21.68
CA ARG A 296 -0.06 -1.55 22.72
C ARG A 296 0.87 -0.35 22.55
N ASP A 297 1.35 -0.10 21.32
CA ASP A 297 2.34 0.95 21.03
C ASP A 297 1.73 2.36 21.21
N ALA A 298 0.41 2.50 20.96
CA ALA A 298 -0.33 3.72 21.24
C ALA A 298 -0.71 3.88 22.73
N GLY A 299 -0.60 2.82 23.53
CA GLY A 299 -1.06 2.83 24.93
C GLY A 299 -2.57 2.93 25.08
N ILE A 300 -3.33 2.46 24.08
CA ILE A 300 -4.80 2.56 24.02
C ILE A 300 -5.41 1.17 24.19
N ALA A 301 -6.45 1.05 25.03
CA ALA A 301 -7.26 -0.15 25.09
C ALA A 301 -8.32 -0.15 23.98
N ALA A 302 -8.77 -1.33 23.54
CA ALA A 302 -9.80 -1.44 22.51
C ALA A 302 -11.10 -0.68 22.88
N ASN A 303 -11.43 -0.63 24.15
CA ASN A 303 -12.62 0.09 24.66
C ASN A 303 -12.50 1.62 24.64
N ASP A 304 -11.30 2.15 24.40
CA ASP A 304 -11.05 3.59 24.30
C ASP A 304 -11.16 4.09 22.85
N LEU A 305 -11.48 3.20 21.92
CA LEU A 305 -11.75 3.54 20.53
C LEU A 305 -13.17 4.10 20.38
N ASP A 306 -13.28 5.24 19.72
CA ASP A 306 -14.57 5.84 19.37
C ASP A 306 -15.11 5.29 18.04
N GLN A 307 -14.22 4.96 17.10
CA GLN A 307 -14.58 4.50 15.75
C GLN A 307 -13.56 3.51 15.17
N VAL A 308 -14.07 2.65 14.31
CA VAL A 308 -13.25 1.81 13.40
C VAL A 308 -13.63 2.12 11.97
N LEU A 309 -12.66 2.51 11.17
CA LEU A 309 -12.81 2.75 9.74
C LEU A 309 -12.23 1.59 8.96
N LEU A 310 -13.02 1.03 8.06
CA LEU A 310 -12.58 -0.01 7.13
C LEU A 310 -12.18 0.62 5.81
N VAL A 311 -10.96 0.35 5.39
CA VAL A 311 -10.35 0.85 4.16
C VAL A 311 -9.84 -0.34 3.34
N GLY A 312 -9.79 -0.18 2.01
CA GLY A 312 -9.41 -1.25 1.10
C GLY A 312 -10.53 -2.23 0.77
N GLY A 313 -10.60 -2.65 -0.48
CA GLY A 313 -11.68 -3.49 -0.99
C GLY A 313 -11.85 -4.84 -0.29
N SER A 314 -10.76 -5.40 0.27
CA SER A 314 -10.77 -6.68 0.98
C SER A 314 -11.50 -6.63 2.32
N THR A 315 -11.71 -5.44 2.90
CA THR A 315 -12.53 -5.26 4.12
C THR A 315 -14.03 -5.50 3.89
N ARG A 316 -14.46 -5.64 2.63
CA ARG A 316 -15.84 -6.01 2.29
C ARG A 316 -16.16 -7.48 2.62
N MET A 317 -15.15 -8.33 2.81
CA MET A 317 -15.33 -9.73 3.18
C MET A 317 -15.96 -9.85 4.57
N PRO A 318 -17.09 -10.60 4.73
CA PRO A 318 -17.77 -10.74 6.02
C PRO A 318 -16.90 -11.28 7.14
N ALA A 319 -16.02 -12.24 6.84
CA ALA A 319 -15.09 -12.82 7.82
C ALA A 319 -14.10 -11.79 8.37
N VAL A 320 -13.63 -10.85 7.54
CA VAL A 320 -12.76 -9.74 7.96
C VAL A 320 -13.53 -8.82 8.91
N GLN A 321 -14.75 -8.40 8.55
CA GLN A 321 -15.58 -7.55 9.42
C GLN A 321 -15.87 -8.21 10.75
N ALA A 322 -16.23 -9.50 10.74
CA ALA A 322 -16.45 -10.29 11.96
C ALA A 322 -15.18 -10.42 12.81
N LYS A 323 -14.00 -10.53 12.18
CA LYS A 323 -12.71 -10.55 12.90
C LYS A 323 -12.43 -9.23 13.59
N VAL A 324 -12.60 -8.11 12.88
CA VAL A 324 -12.41 -6.76 13.45
C VAL A 324 -13.34 -6.57 14.65
N LEU A 325 -14.63 -6.84 14.49
CA LEU A 325 -15.59 -6.73 15.59
C LEU A 325 -15.19 -7.57 16.83
N ARG A 326 -14.74 -8.81 16.61
CA ARG A 326 -14.26 -9.66 17.72
C ARG A 326 -12.99 -9.14 18.39
N MET A 327 -12.13 -8.41 17.68
CA MET A 327 -10.88 -7.89 18.24
C MET A 327 -11.07 -6.66 19.11
N VAL A 328 -12.03 -5.79 18.75
CA VAL A 328 -12.18 -4.47 19.38
C VAL A 328 -13.56 -4.22 19.99
N ASP A 329 -14.50 -5.14 19.84
CA ASP A 329 -15.89 -5.06 20.34
C ASP A 329 -16.61 -3.76 19.92
N LEU A 330 -16.29 -3.25 18.72
CA LEU A 330 -16.87 -2.03 18.15
C LEU A 330 -17.23 -2.28 16.69
N GLU A 331 -18.49 -1.97 16.33
CA GLU A 331 -18.95 -2.09 14.93
C GLU A 331 -18.21 -1.12 14.03
N PRO A 332 -17.61 -1.61 12.92
CA PRO A 332 -16.95 -0.73 11.98
C PRO A 332 -17.92 0.26 11.30
N SER A 333 -17.46 1.49 11.15
CA SER A 333 -18.21 2.53 10.41
C SER A 333 -18.35 2.15 8.94
N LYS A 334 -19.54 2.38 8.37
CA LYS A 334 -19.87 2.18 6.95
C LYS A 334 -20.10 3.50 6.21
N THR A 335 -19.69 4.62 6.79
CA THR A 335 -19.96 5.95 6.23
C THR A 335 -19.07 6.28 5.03
N LEU A 336 -17.86 5.72 4.97
CA LEU A 336 -16.93 5.93 3.88
C LEU A 336 -16.97 4.79 2.86
N ASN A 337 -16.79 5.13 1.59
CA ASN A 337 -16.49 4.12 0.58
C ASN A 337 -15.02 3.69 0.71
N PRO A 338 -14.73 2.41 1.04
CA PRO A 338 -13.36 1.95 1.29
C PRO A 338 -12.45 2.00 0.06
N ASP A 339 -13.00 2.13 -1.15
CA ASP A 339 -12.25 2.21 -2.40
C ASP A 339 -11.91 3.66 -2.82
N GLU A 340 -12.50 4.68 -2.15
CA GLU A 340 -12.43 6.08 -2.57
C GLU A 340 -11.86 7.01 -1.48
N CYS A 341 -12.05 6.65 -0.21
CA CYS A 341 -11.77 7.55 0.92
C CYS A 341 -10.30 7.99 0.98
N VAL A 342 -9.37 7.13 0.56
CA VAL A 342 -7.94 7.44 0.53
C VAL A 342 -7.64 8.54 -0.50
N ALA A 343 -8.17 8.44 -1.72
CA ALA A 343 -8.00 9.46 -2.75
C ALA A 343 -8.66 10.78 -2.36
N LEU A 344 -9.85 10.72 -1.73
CA LEU A 344 -10.54 11.91 -1.22
C LEU A 344 -9.70 12.64 -0.16
N GLY A 345 -9.11 11.92 0.79
CA GLY A 345 -8.22 12.50 1.80
C GLY A 345 -6.93 13.06 1.21
N ALA A 346 -6.35 12.39 0.20
CA ALA A 346 -5.21 12.91 -0.54
C ALA A 346 -5.56 14.21 -1.27
N ALA A 347 -6.76 14.31 -1.85
CA ALA A 347 -7.25 15.55 -2.49
C ALA A 347 -7.44 16.68 -1.49
N VAL A 348 -7.95 16.40 -0.29
CA VAL A 348 -8.03 17.38 0.81
C VAL A 348 -6.65 17.96 1.11
N GLN A 349 -5.65 17.11 1.24
CA GLN A 349 -4.27 17.55 1.46
C GLN A 349 -3.72 18.35 0.27
N GLY A 350 -4.04 17.95 -0.96
CA GLY A 350 -3.69 18.69 -2.18
C GLY A 350 -4.31 20.08 -2.22
N GLY A 351 -5.61 20.19 -1.95
CA GLY A 351 -6.33 21.47 -1.90
C GLY A 351 -5.73 22.43 -0.86
N ARG A 352 -5.36 21.93 0.32
CA ARG A 352 -4.66 22.71 1.36
C ARG A 352 -3.31 23.25 0.87
N LEU A 353 -2.50 22.40 0.25
CA LEU A 353 -1.21 22.81 -0.30
C LEU A 353 -1.36 23.81 -1.45
N GLY A 354 -2.48 23.76 -2.17
CA GLY A 354 -2.87 24.70 -3.21
C GLY A 354 -3.52 25.99 -2.68
N GLY A 355 -3.78 26.09 -1.36
CA GLY A 355 -4.43 27.24 -0.74
C GLY A 355 -5.94 27.32 -0.99
N GLU A 356 -6.59 26.19 -1.28
CA GLU A 356 -8.03 26.14 -1.47
C GLU A 356 -8.78 26.19 -0.12
N VAL A 357 -9.90 26.94 -0.09
CA VAL A 357 -10.78 26.99 1.07
C VAL A 357 -11.62 25.72 1.13
N LEU A 358 -11.52 24.97 2.22
CA LEU A 358 -12.30 23.74 2.43
C LEU A 358 -13.60 24.04 3.18
N ALA A 359 -14.72 23.49 2.70
CA ALA A 359 -16.06 23.75 3.23
C ALA A 359 -16.28 23.34 4.70
N ALA A 360 -15.43 22.46 5.25
CA ALA A 360 -15.56 21.90 6.60
C ALA A 360 -14.52 22.43 7.62
N GLY A 361 -14.05 23.67 7.48
CA GLY A 361 -13.13 24.27 8.46
C GLY A 361 -11.71 23.68 8.47
N GLY A 362 -11.32 22.99 7.40
CA GLY A 362 -10.01 22.33 7.27
C GLY A 362 -8.82 23.28 7.04
N GLU A 363 -8.99 24.57 7.16
CA GLU A 363 -7.92 25.57 6.87
C GLU A 363 -6.73 25.44 7.82
N ASN A 364 -6.96 25.03 9.07
CA ASN A 364 -5.92 24.92 10.11
C ASN A 364 -5.65 23.48 10.59
N LEU A 365 -6.00 22.47 9.79
CA LEU A 365 -5.77 21.09 10.19
C LEU A 365 -4.27 20.75 10.20
N LEU A 366 -3.71 20.50 11.37
CA LEU A 366 -2.33 20.03 11.53
C LEU A 366 -2.29 18.51 11.39
N LEU A 367 -1.47 18.03 10.46
CA LEU A 367 -1.23 16.62 10.27
C LEU A 367 0.09 16.21 10.95
N MET A 368 0.00 15.32 11.93
CA MET A 368 1.14 14.75 12.63
C MET A 368 1.18 13.24 12.37
N ASP A 369 2.19 12.80 11.66
CA ASP A 369 2.40 11.39 11.32
C ASP A 369 3.53 10.78 12.16
N VAL A 370 3.78 9.47 12.00
CA VAL A 370 4.82 8.75 12.74
C VAL A 370 5.71 7.93 11.80
N THR A 371 6.93 7.65 12.27
CA THR A 371 7.81 6.69 11.58
C THR A 371 7.26 5.27 11.72
N PRO A 372 7.08 4.50 10.65
CA PRO A 372 6.53 3.14 10.75
C PRO A 372 7.52 2.14 11.33
N LEU A 373 8.82 2.38 11.15
CA LEU A 373 9.90 1.47 11.51
C LEU A 373 11.03 2.22 12.20
N THR A 374 11.70 1.53 13.11
CA THR A 374 12.88 2.03 13.83
C THR A 374 14.03 2.31 12.86
N LEU A 375 14.70 3.46 13.03
CA LEU A 375 15.94 3.80 12.35
C LEU A 375 17.13 3.58 13.27
N SER A 376 18.13 2.88 12.75
CA SER A 376 19.31 2.46 13.50
C SER A 376 20.58 2.54 12.67
N ILE A 377 21.72 2.39 13.31
CA ILE A 377 23.02 2.18 12.64
C ILE A 377 23.66 0.89 13.11
N GLU A 378 24.46 0.28 12.22
CA GLU A 378 25.29 -0.86 12.61
C GLU A 378 26.41 -0.42 13.55
N THR A 379 26.54 -1.11 14.67
CA THR A 379 27.62 -0.90 15.66
C THR A 379 28.46 -2.17 15.85
N VAL A 380 29.44 -2.14 16.74
CA VAL A 380 30.31 -3.28 17.04
C VAL A 380 29.50 -4.52 17.38
N GLY A 381 29.86 -5.65 16.77
CA GLY A 381 29.12 -6.90 16.90
C GLY A 381 27.97 -7.08 15.90
N SER A 382 27.90 -6.21 14.89
CA SER A 382 26.82 -6.19 13.88
C SER A 382 25.43 -5.99 14.50
N VAL A 383 25.35 -5.27 15.61
CA VAL A 383 24.10 -4.93 16.30
C VAL A 383 23.51 -3.66 15.70
N ALA A 384 22.20 -3.65 15.52
CA ALA A 384 21.44 -2.46 15.12
C ALA A 384 21.18 -1.59 16.35
N THR A 385 21.92 -0.47 16.46
CA THR A 385 21.72 0.49 17.55
C THR A 385 20.70 1.53 17.17
N HIS A 386 19.57 1.56 17.88
CA HIS A 386 18.44 2.43 17.61
C HIS A 386 18.78 3.90 17.86
N LEU A 387 18.34 4.77 16.96
CA LEU A 387 18.38 6.22 17.09
C LEU A 387 16.97 6.82 17.14
N ILE A 388 16.09 6.44 16.21
CA ILE A 388 14.71 6.87 16.23
C ILE A 388 13.83 5.62 16.26
N GLU A 389 13.06 5.49 17.33
CA GLU A 389 12.16 4.35 17.53
C GLU A 389 10.95 4.46 16.59
N ARG A 390 10.39 3.32 16.19
CA ARG A 390 9.12 3.29 15.46
C ARG A 390 8.04 4.03 16.24
N ASN A 391 7.07 4.55 15.52
CA ASN A 391 5.98 5.37 16.06
C ASN A 391 6.45 6.68 16.73
N SER A 392 7.67 7.15 16.44
CA SER A 392 8.08 8.50 16.77
C SER A 392 7.37 9.50 15.85
N THR A 393 6.77 10.55 16.44
CA THR A 393 6.08 11.61 15.68
C THR A 393 7.06 12.33 14.75
N ILE A 394 6.64 12.61 13.53
CA ILE A 394 7.40 13.37 12.53
C ILE A 394 6.74 14.75 12.29
N PRO A 395 7.55 15.82 12.03
CA PRO A 395 9.01 15.82 11.86
C PRO A 395 9.76 15.60 13.19
N THR A 396 10.90 14.91 13.12
CA THR A 396 11.75 14.66 14.30
C THR A 396 13.22 14.67 13.95
N ARG A 397 14.05 15.06 14.94
CA ARG A 397 15.49 15.06 14.83
C ARG A 397 16.12 14.45 16.07
N PHE A 398 17.04 13.50 15.88
CA PHE A 398 17.74 12.86 16.96
C PHE A 398 19.23 12.70 16.65
N SER A 399 20.09 13.01 17.64
CA SER A 399 21.55 12.89 17.53
C SER A 399 22.09 11.97 18.63
N LYS A 400 23.09 11.16 18.29
CA LYS A 400 23.81 10.30 19.24
C LYS A 400 25.29 10.29 18.92
N ILE A 401 26.11 10.33 19.98
CA ILE A 401 27.57 10.31 19.86
C ILE A 401 28.04 8.85 19.89
N PHE A 402 28.84 8.50 18.90
CA PHE A 402 29.55 7.22 18.76
C PHE A 402 31.05 7.45 18.80
N THR A 403 31.81 6.37 18.76
CA THR A 403 33.27 6.42 18.81
C THR A 403 33.90 5.36 17.89
N THR A 404 35.22 5.44 17.71
CA THR A 404 35.97 4.43 16.94
C THR A 404 36.11 3.12 17.72
N ALA A 405 35.99 1.99 17.00
CA ALA A 405 36.13 0.64 17.56
C ALA A 405 37.59 0.20 17.71
N ALA A 406 38.49 0.73 16.89
CA ALA A 406 39.91 0.36 16.88
C ALA A 406 40.84 1.57 17.18
N PRO A 407 42.00 1.34 17.79
CA PRO A 407 43.02 2.39 17.97
C PRO A 407 43.48 2.95 16.62
N PHE A 408 43.68 4.28 16.57
CA PHE A 408 44.19 5.02 15.40
C PHE A 408 43.33 4.91 14.11
N GLN A 409 42.07 4.51 14.26
CA GLN A 409 41.11 4.42 13.15
C GLN A 409 40.84 5.84 12.63
N SER A 410 41.09 6.05 11.32
CA SER A 410 40.93 7.34 10.65
C SER A 410 39.70 7.40 9.74
N THR A 411 39.01 6.28 9.58
CA THR A 411 37.82 6.15 8.74
C THR A 411 36.80 5.28 9.45
N VAL A 412 35.51 5.67 9.37
CA VAL A 412 34.40 4.89 9.88
C VAL A 412 33.36 4.76 8.74
N GLU A 413 32.86 3.56 8.57
CA GLU A 413 31.70 3.26 7.73
C GLU A 413 30.46 3.21 8.61
N ILE A 414 29.44 4.00 8.26
CA ILE A 414 28.19 4.10 8.97
C ILE A 414 27.10 3.52 8.07
N LYS A 415 26.55 2.36 8.42
CA LYS A 415 25.43 1.75 7.73
C LYS A 415 24.15 2.14 8.44
N VAL A 416 23.27 2.81 7.70
CA VAL A 416 21.93 3.20 8.16
C VAL A 416 20.95 2.10 7.84
N LEU A 417 20.18 1.70 8.84
CA LEU A 417 19.30 0.54 8.82
C LEU A 417 17.89 0.96 9.21
N GLN A 418 16.91 0.24 8.68
CA GLN A 418 15.49 0.37 9.04
C GLN A 418 14.90 -0.99 9.37
N GLY A 419 14.23 -1.10 10.52
CA GLY A 419 13.58 -2.33 10.99
C GLY A 419 13.74 -2.59 12.47
N GLU A 420 13.12 -3.67 12.96
CA GLU A 420 12.97 -4.02 14.37
C GLU A 420 13.88 -5.17 14.82
N ARG A 421 14.79 -5.63 13.96
CA ARG A 421 15.66 -6.77 14.26
C ARG A 421 16.91 -6.34 15.00
N GLU A 422 17.38 -7.17 15.92
CA GLU A 422 18.57 -6.92 16.74
C GLU A 422 19.86 -6.82 15.92
N PHE A 423 20.01 -7.66 14.87
CA PHE A 423 21.22 -7.68 14.05
C PHE A 423 21.06 -6.86 12.76
N ALA A 424 22.13 -6.16 12.39
CA ALA A 424 22.16 -5.29 11.22
C ALA A 424 21.75 -6.00 9.91
N ARG A 425 22.21 -7.25 9.71
CA ARG A 425 21.94 -8.08 8.53
C ARG A 425 20.45 -8.43 8.33
N ASP A 426 19.67 -8.40 9.41
CA ASP A 426 18.26 -8.79 9.42
C ASP A 426 17.32 -7.58 9.25
N ASN A 427 17.89 -6.37 9.11
CA ASN A 427 17.21 -5.11 8.86
C ASN A 427 17.47 -4.64 7.42
N LYS A 428 16.60 -3.76 6.92
CA LYS A 428 16.79 -3.14 5.61
C LYS A 428 17.93 -2.13 5.66
N LEU A 429 18.95 -2.31 4.83
CA LEU A 429 20.02 -1.31 4.64
C LEU A 429 19.44 -0.16 3.77
N LEU A 430 19.43 1.06 4.32
CA LEU A 430 19.01 2.27 3.60
C LEU A 430 20.21 2.93 2.89
N GLY A 431 21.38 2.89 3.49
CA GLY A 431 22.56 3.48 2.89
C GLY A 431 23.83 3.26 3.71
N THR A 432 24.96 3.51 3.08
CA THR A 432 26.28 3.42 3.69
C THR A 432 27.03 4.73 3.50
N PHE A 433 27.48 5.33 4.58
CA PHE A 433 28.23 6.58 4.59
C PHE A 433 29.64 6.34 5.12
N THR A 434 30.64 6.92 4.47
CA THR A 434 32.03 6.81 4.91
C THR A 434 32.52 8.15 5.41
N LEU A 435 32.81 8.24 6.72
CA LEU A 435 33.45 9.38 7.32
C LEU A 435 34.98 9.16 7.34
N LYS A 436 35.72 10.05 6.68
CA LYS A 436 37.21 10.03 6.61
C LYS A 436 37.84 11.19 7.36
N GLY A 437 39.10 11.07 7.66
CA GLY A 437 39.88 12.17 8.29
C GLY A 437 39.65 12.29 9.79
N ILE A 438 39.20 11.25 10.47
CA ILE A 438 39.06 11.21 11.91
C ILE A 438 40.45 11.35 12.54
N LYS A 439 40.60 12.25 13.51
CA LYS A 439 41.85 12.45 14.23
C LYS A 439 42.29 11.15 14.91
N ARG A 440 43.52 10.72 14.63
CA ARG A 440 44.08 9.49 15.19
C ARG A 440 44.18 9.58 16.70
N ALA A 441 43.53 8.67 17.40
CA ALA A 441 43.51 8.55 18.85
C ALA A 441 43.27 7.09 19.26
N TRP A 442 43.32 6.78 20.54
CA TRP A 442 42.92 5.47 21.06
C TRP A 442 41.42 5.23 20.79
N ALA A 443 41.03 3.94 20.67
CA ALA A 443 39.62 3.55 20.58
C ALA A 443 38.83 4.17 21.75
N GLY A 444 37.62 4.65 21.46
CA GLY A 444 36.77 5.30 22.45
C GLY A 444 37.01 6.80 22.66
N VAL A 445 38.09 7.38 22.13
CA VAL A 445 38.42 8.81 22.31
C VAL A 445 37.74 9.71 21.26
N PRO A 446 37.77 9.41 19.93
CA PRO A 446 37.10 10.23 18.95
C PRO A 446 35.58 10.25 19.18
N GLN A 447 35.00 11.44 19.08
CA GLN A 447 33.54 11.61 19.15
C GLN A 447 32.98 11.82 17.73
N ILE A 448 32.05 10.97 17.34
CA ILE A 448 31.38 10.99 16.02
C ILE A 448 29.90 11.16 16.30
N GLU A 449 29.39 12.35 16.02
CA GLU A 449 27.95 12.60 16.12
C GLU A 449 27.23 12.10 14.84
N VAL A 450 26.24 11.27 15.04
CA VAL A 450 25.31 10.83 13.98
C VAL A 450 23.96 11.43 14.27
N THR A 451 23.46 12.21 13.31
CA THR A 451 22.16 12.88 13.41
C THR A 451 21.22 12.32 12.35
N PHE A 452 20.03 11.93 12.77
CA PHE A 452 18.91 11.63 11.90
C PHE A 452 17.92 12.78 11.96
N ASP A 453 17.47 13.21 10.79
CA ASP A 453 16.48 14.27 10.60
C ASP A 453 15.41 13.73 9.65
N ILE A 454 14.16 13.71 10.10
CA ILE A 454 13.02 13.16 9.36
C ILE A 454 11.95 14.25 9.26
N ASP A 455 11.59 14.58 8.02
CA ASP A 455 10.57 15.59 7.67
C ASP A 455 9.19 14.96 7.44
#